data_485efd8f9bb76c00b6bfac53ec01718a
#
_entry.id   485efd8f9bb76c00b6bfac53ec01718a
#
_cell.length_a   1.000
_cell.length_b   1.000
_cell.length_c   1.000
_cell.angle_alpha   90.00
_cell.angle_beta   90.00
_cell.angle_gamma   90.00
#
_symmetry.space_group_name_H-M   'P 1'
#
loop_
_entity.id
_entity.type
_entity.pdbx_description
1 polymer ?
#
loop_
_entity_poly.entity_id
_entity_poly.type
_entity_poly.pdbx_seq_one_letter_code
_entity_poly.pdbx_strand_id
1 'polypeptide(L)' 'SDFDNYRIKVHAMKSNLANIGATTVSDMAKKLEYALKYNNDVSYVQENHEEFMLAYERVMCEVRTYMNA' A
#
# COMPACT_ATOMS: atom_id res chain seq x y z
N SER A 1 -15.49 -2.27 -10.60
CA SER A 1 -14.37 -2.18 -11.54
C SER A 1 -13.09 -2.69 -10.88
N ASP A 2 -12.07 -2.90 -11.69
CA ASP A 2 -10.78 -3.38 -11.19
C ASP A 2 -10.14 -2.36 -10.24
N PHE A 3 -10.37 -1.08 -10.48
CA PHE A 3 -9.83 -0.04 -9.60
C PHE A 3 -10.55 0.03 -8.26
N ASP A 4 -11.82 -0.35 -8.20
CA ASP A 4 -12.52 -0.45 -6.92
C ASP A 4 -11.92 -1.55 -6.05
N ASN A 5 -11.65 -2.72 -6.64
CA ASN A 5 -11.00 -3.81 -5.94
C ASN A 5 -9.58 -3.44 -5.51
N TYR A 6 -8.85 -2.74 -6.38
CA TYR A 6 -7.51 -2.25 -6.07
C TYR A 6 -7.54 -1.32 -4.85
N ARG A 7 -8.48 -0.38 -4.83
CA ARG A 7 -8.62 0.58 -3.72
C ARG A 7 -8.90 -0.14 -2.39
N ILE A 8 -9.77 -1.16 -2.44
CA ILE A 8 -10.10 -1.94 -1.25
C ILE A 8 -8.85 -2.66 -0.72
N LYS A 9 -8.07 -3.27 -1.60
CA LYS A 9 -6.83 -3.97 -1.23
C LYS A 9 -5.80 -3.02 -0.64
N VAL A 10 -5.62 -1.86 -1.25
CA VAL A 10 -4.66 -0.85 -0.78
C VAL A 10 -5.08 -0.32 0.58
N HIS A 11 -6.39 -0.14 0.80
CA HIS A 11 -6.90 0.28 2.10
C HIS A 11 -6.54 -0.74 3.19
N ALA A 12 -6.73 -2.02 2.91
CA ALA A 12 -6.38 -3.08 3.86
C ALA A 12 -4.87 -3.12 4.13
N MET A 13 -4.06 -2.96 3.09
CA MET A 13 -2.61 -2.92 3.21
C MET A 13 -2.17 -1.72 4.07
N LYS A 14 -2.79 -0.57 3.88
CA LYS A 14 -2.52 0.62 4.68
C LYS A 14 -2.75 0.34 6.17
N SER A 15 -3.87 -0.30 6.49
CA SER A 15 -4.21 -0.62 7.89
C SER A 15 -3.20 -1.60 8.48
N ASN A 16 -2.81 -2.63 7.74
CA ASN A 16 -1.81 -3.59 8.20
C ASN A 16 -0.46 -2.93 8.45
N LEU A 17 -0.05 -2.06 7.54
CA LEU A 17 1.22 -1.34 7.67
C LEU A 17 1.22 -0.41 8.89
N ALA A 18 0.11 0.27 9.13
CA ALA A 18 -0.02 1.15 10.30
C ALA A 18 0.08 0.35 11.59
N ASN A 19 -0.55 -0.84 11.62
CA ASN A 19 -0.55 -1.68 12.81
C ASN A 19 0.84 -2.18 13.20
N ILE A 20 1.71 -2.39 12.23
CA ILE A 20 3.09 -2.84 12.50
C ILE A 20 4.08 -1.68 12.55
N GLY A 21 3.61 -0.44 12.48
CA GLY A 21 4.45 0.74 12.60
C GLY A 21 5.21 1.13 11.35
N ALA A 22 4.90 0.55 10.19
CA ALA A 22 5.54 0.89 8.91
C ALA A 22 4.92 2.15 8.33
N THR A 23 5.13 3.29 8.98
CA THR A 23 4.42 4.53 8.68
C THR A 23 4.72 5.09 7.30
N THR A 24 5.97 5.00 6.83
CA THR A 24 6.35 5.51 5.52
C THR A 24 5.59 4.77 4.41
N VAL A 25 5.57 3.44 4.46
CA VAL A 25 4.89 2.64 3.44
C VAL A 25 3.38 2.75 3.60
N SER A 26 2.88 2.89 4.84
CA SER A 26 1.47 3.16 5.08
C SER A 26 1.04 4.48 4.42
N ASP A 27 1.88 5.51 4.47
CA ASP A 27 1.60 6.78 3.80
C ASP A 27 1.58 6.63 2.29
N MET A 28 2.43 5.79 1.72
CA MET A 28 2.39 5.48 0.28
C MET A 28 1.04 4.85 -0.10
N ALA A 29 0.56 3.92 0.70
CA ALA A 29 -0.74 3.30 0.49
C ALA A 29 -1.88 4.33 0.58
N LYS A 30 -1.80 5.23 1.56
CA LYS A 30 -2.78 6.28 1.75
C LYS A 30 -2.88 7.19 0.52
N LYS A 31 -1.74 7.56 -0.04
CA LYS A 31 -1.70 8.41 -1.24
C LYS A 31 -2.33 7.71 -2.43
N LEU A 32 -2.08 6.42 -2.60
CA LEU A 32 -2.70 5.64 -3.68
C LEU A 32 -4.21 5.54 -3.50
N GLU A 33 -4.65 5.25 -2.28
CA GLU A 33 -6.07 5.18 -1.96
C GLU A 33 -6.77 6.51 -2.25
N TYR A 34 -6.18 7.62 -1.80
CA TYR A 34 -6.78 8.94 -1.97
C TYR A 34 -6.78 9.40 -3.43
N ALA A 35 -5.74 9.02 -4.19
CA ALA A 35 -5.72 9.33 -5.62
C ALA A 35 -6.94 8.74 -6.33
N LEU A 36 -7.32 7.52 -5.99
CA LEU A 36 -8.51 6.89 -6.59
C LEU A 36 -9.81 7.39 -5.98
N LYS A 37 -9.84 7.53 -4.64
CA LYS A 37 -11.08 7.86 -3.94
C LYS A 37 -11.56 9.29 -4.19
N TYR A 38 -10.65 10.25 -4.20
CA TYR A 38 -11.02 11.66 -4.26
C TYR A 38 -10.71 12.31 -5.59
N ASN A 39 -9.68 11.87 -6.31
CA ASN A 39 -9.21 12.54 -7.51
C ASN A 39 -9.38 11.69 -8.77
N ASN A 40 -9.73 10.43 -8.62
CA ASN A 40 -9.84 9.48 -9.74
C ASN A 40 -8.56 9.50 -10.61
N ASP A 41 -7.42 9.63 -9.96
CA ASP A 41 -6.13 9.84 -10.62
C ASP A 41 -5.44 8.51 -10.91
N VAL A 42 -5.86 7.87 -11.99
CA VAL A 42 -5.32 6.57 -12.42
C VAL A 42 -3.85 6.69 -12.80
N SER A 43 -3.44 7.82 -13.37
CA SER A 43 -2.04 8.04 -13.75
C SER A 43 -1.11 7.97 -12.55
N TYR A 44 -1.50 8.59 -11.44
CA TYR A 44 -0.72 8.54 -10.20
C TYR A 44 -0.54 7.10 -9.72
N VAL A 45 -1.62 6.32 -9.76
CA VAL A 45 -1.59 4.91 -9.35
C VAL A 45 -0.65 4.11 -10.24
N GLN A 46 -0.75 4.28 -11.55
CA GLN A 46 0.08 3.55 -12.50
C GLN A 46 1.57 3.89 -12.33
N GLU A 47 1.87 5.16 -12.04
CA GLU A 47 3.27 5.59 -11.84
C GLU A 47 3.86 5.12 -10.52
N ASN A 48 3.06 4.94 -9.48
CA ASN A 48 3.55 4.69 -8.12
C ASN A 48 3.27 3.29 -7.60
N HIS A 49 2.45 2.51 -8.31
CA HIS A 49 2.03 1.18 -7.86
C HIS A 49 3.22 0.24 -7.64
N GLU A 50 4.13 0.15 -8.61
CA GLU A 50 5.24 -0.79 -8.54
C GLU A 50 6.17 -0.47 -7.37
N GLU A 51 6.50 0.80 -7.19
CA GLU A 51 7.33 1.25 -6.08
C GLU A 51 6.68 0.91 -4.73
N PHE A 52 5.39 1.13 -4.61
CA PHE A 52 4.66 0.78 -3.40
C PHE A 52 4.68 -0.72 -3.14
N MET A 53 4.43 -1.53 -4.17
CA MET A 53 4.41 -2.99 -4.00
C MET A 53 5.77 -3.54 -3.58
N LEU A 54 6.85 -3.00 -4.14
CA LEU A 54 8.20 -3.38 -3.74
C LEU A 54 8.46 -3.02 -2.27
N ALA A 55 8.06 -1.84 -1.86
CA ALA A 55 8.21 -1.40 -0.47
C ALA A 55 7.39 -2.26 0.48
N TYR A 56 6.16 -2.58 0.09
CA TYR A 56 5.29 -3.45 0.88
C TYR A 56 5.88 -4.84 1.05
N GLU A 57 6.38 -5.44 -0.04
CA GLU A 57 6.99 -6.76 0.01
C GLU A 57 8.21 -6.78 0.92
N ARG A 58 9.02 -5.70 0.89
CA ARG A 58 10.18 -5.59 1.76
C ARG A 58 9.77 -5.60 3.23
N VAL A 59 8.75 -4.81 3.58
CA VAL A 59 8.24 -4.76 4.95
C VAL A 59 7.72 -6.13 5.38
N MET A 60 6.94 -6.79 4.53
CA MET A 60 6.38 -8.10 4.87
C MET A 60 7.46 -9.16 5.01
N CYS A 61 8.51 -9.08 4.20
CA CYS A 61 9.65 -9.97 4.30
C CYS A 61 10.37 -9.78 5.64
N GLU A 62 10.59 -8.55 6.05
CA GLU A 62 11.22 -8.24 7.35
C GLU A 62 10.38 -8.75 8.51
N VAL A 63 9.07 -8.55 8.45
CA VAL A 63 8.15 -9.03 9.48
C VAL A 63 8.21 -10.56 9.59
N ARG A 64 8.18 -11.26 8.45
CA ARG A 64 8.25 -12.73 8.46
C ARG A 64 9.58 -13.22 9.02
N THR A 65 10.66 -12.58 8.65
CA THR A 65 12.00 -12.93 9.17
C THR A 65 12.05 -12.74 10.69
N TYR A 66 11.52 -11.65 11.18
CA TYR A 66 11.47 -11.36 12.61
C TYR A 66 10.65 -12.42 13.35
N MET A 67 9.48 -12.78 12.80
CA MET A 67 8.61 -13.75 13.47
C MET A 67 9.16 -15.17 13.44
N ASN A 68 10.01 -15.49 12.46
CA ASN A 68 10.61 -16.81 12.31
C ASN A 68 11.98 -16.93 13.01
N ALA A 69 12.50 -15.83 13.51
CA ALA A 69 13.75 -15.83 14.26
C ALA A 69 13.53 -16.30 15.71
#